data_402f12abd225d4411973e9d007c02639
#
_entry.id   402f12abd225d4411973e9d007c02639
#
_cell.length_a   1.000
_cell.length_b   1.000
_cell.length_c   1.000
_cell.angle_alpha   90.00
_cell.angle_beta   90.00
_cell.angle_gamma   90.00
#
_symmetry.space_group_name_H-M   'P 1'
#
loop_
_entity.id
_entity.type
_entity.pdbx_description
1 polymer ?
#
loop_
_entity_poly.entity_id
_entity_poly.type
_entity_poly.pdbx_seq_one_letter_code
_entity_poly.pdbx_strand_id
1 'polypeptide(L)'
;PEREFTLDQICSALNVHPSAADTATVRPIAIIDTGNDDVLEWLSSRGDILESANAEGWVGVVCPNHAEHTDGQLMGRYHPLNRAYCCFHGHCASWDSRAYLAWVAEMGGPKHSHGLRDEILAEVMHTAIGKLEPSDMFSTDAAAIIAEVEQKEIARLEKAEWYQRFAYVMSDDSYFDLQNRREFSRQTFNAVFRHVSCKSIHSDRKIEAAMSFDENRQVMGARVLAGITFAAGDSVIAMRDGELYGNRWRDARPDSSRAGNLGGNISLWLDHCKSLVPDERELEHIWDYMAFKVQNPRVKINHAILHAGGQGIGKDTMYAPFIYAVCGPHLRNYSLMSTDTIQSAWGYHLEAEIIVINELKEADSAARRMLANKLKPVIAAPPEMLSVNRKGLAPYNLVNRLAVLAFSNDRVPLSLESGDRRWFATWSTAERLAPQSATAIWKWFNDGGGYDLIANWLFLRDVSAFNPAAPAPMTDFKMSLVQNSLSAVESSLLDMITHRAGEFASGVIASPFQAICERAAMSFGSKQFPPAALFHALEEAGWVDKGMCTSRSSKTKKHIFCAPENAHMSKSALRDMAEQKPVAKVVAIK
;
A
#
# COMPACT_ATOMS: atom_id res chain seq x y z
N PRO A 1 -22.00 1.94 37.85
CA PRO A 1 -22.89 1.03 37.18
C PRO A 1 -22.33 0.86 35.76
N GLU A 2 -21.63 -0.26 35.58
CA GLU A 2 -21.14 -0.70 34.30
C GLU A 2 -22.36 -1.03 33.42
N ARG A 3 -22.41 -0.48 32.23
CA ARG A 3 -23.42 -0.87 31.26
C ARG A 3 -22.94 -2.16 30.59
N GLU A 4 -23.51 -3.27 31.00
CA GLU A 4 -23.44 -4.52 30.25
C GLU A 4 -24.25 -4.35 28.96
N PHE A 5 -23.64 -4.60 27.83
CA PHE A 5 -24.32 -4.64 26.54
C PHE A 5 -24.65 -6.10 26.23
N THR A 6 -25.91 -6.38 25.93
CA THR A 6 -26.32 -7.69 25.42
C THR A 6 -25.86 -7.86 23.97
N LEU A 7 -25.71 -9.12 23.52
CA LEU A 7 -25.34 -9.44 22.13
C LEU A 7 -26.27 -8.74 21.13
N ASP A 8 -27.56 -8.65 21.42
CA ASP A 8 -28.55 -7.96 20.59
C ASP A 8 -28.30 -6.45 20.51
N GLN A 9 -27.84 -5.84 21.58
CA GLN A 9 -27.46 -4.41 21.58
C GLN A 9 -26.20 -4.18 20.76
N ILE A 10 -25.26 -5.11 20.80
CA ILE A 10 -24.04 -5.07 20.00
C ILE A 10 -24.38 -5.28 18.51
N CYS A 11 -25.21 -6.29 18.18
CA CYS A 11 -25.66 -6.55 16.82
C CYS A 11 -26.47 -5.37 16.26
N SER A 12 -27.33 -4.74 17.07
CA SER A 12 -28.11 -3.57 16.68
C SER A 12 -27.26 -2.34 16.45
N ALA A 13 -26.24 -2.12 17.27
CA ALA A 13 -25.29 -1.00 17.14
C ALA A 13 -24.36 -1.17 15.91
N LEU A 14 -24.10 -2.41 15.51
CA LEU A 14 -23.30 -2.76 14.34
C LEU A 14 -24.12 -2.92 13.06
N ASN A 15 -25.47 -2.71 13.14
CA ASN A 15 -26.41 -2.88 12.03
C ASN A 15 -26.35 -4.29 11.37
N VAL A 16 -25.98 -5.31 12.15
CA VAL A 16 -25.91 -6.72 11.74
C VAL A 16 -27.20 -7.40 12.22
N HIS A 17 -28.12 -7.67 11.31
CA HIS A 17 -29.32 -8.43 11.61
C HIS A 17 -29.08 -9.90 11.23
N PRO A 18 -29.12 -10.86 12.20
CA PRO A 18 -29.08 -12.27 11.84
C PRO A 18 -30.30 -12.60 10.97
N SER A 19 -30.06 -13.21 9.82
CA SER A 19 -31.13 -13.66 8.93
C SER A 19 -32.00 -14.68 9.64
N ALA A 20 -33.33 -14.56 9.49
CA ALA A 20 -34.32 -15.43 10.14
C ALA A 20 -34.24 -16.94 9.72
N ALA A 21 -33.30 -17.32 8.87
CA ALA A 21 -33.07 -18.67 8.42
C ALA A 21 -32.07 -19.46 9.29
N ASP A 22 -31.34 -18.84 10.20
CA ASP A 22 -30.30 -19.48 11.01
C ASP A 22 -30.69 -19.71 12.48
N THR A 23 -31.99 -19.81 12.81
CA THR A 23 -32.43 -20.21 14.15
C THR A 23 -32.33 -21.73 14.42
N ALA A 24 -31.68 -22.48 13.52
CA ALA A 24 -31.30 -23.85 13.79
C ALA A 24 -29.86 -23.90 14.29
N THR A 25 -29.70 -23.97 15.62
CA THR A 25 -28.46 -24.26 16.32
C THR A 25 -27.37 -23.15 16.16
N VAL A 26 -27.54 -22.02 16.86
CA VAL A 26 -26.39 -21.40 17.49
C VAL A 26 -25.89 -22.44 18.50
N ARG A 27 -24.96 -23.29 18.07
CA ARG A 27 -24.09 -23.95 19.04
C ARG A 27 -23.51 -22.83 19.89
N PRO A 28 -23.57 -22.91 21.23
CA PRO A 28 -22.81 -22.00 22.06
C PRO A 28 -21.41 -21.98 21.46
N ILE A 29 -20.83 -20.79 21.28
CA ILE A 29 -19.42 -20.61 20.86
C ILE A 29 -18.69 -21.76 21.52
N ALA A 30 -18.19 -22.67 20.68
CA ALA A 30 -17.60 -23.90 21.16
C ALA A 30 -16.68 -23.49 22.28
N ILE A 31 -16.85 -24.08 23.45
CA ILE A 31 -16.03 -23.92 24.63
C ILE A 31 -14.65 -23.57 24.12
N ILE A 32 -14.29 -22.29 24.21
CA ILE A 32 -12.94 -21.86 23.80
C ILE A 32 -12.08 -22.71 24.69
N ASP A 33 -11.27 -23.52 24.05
CA ASP A 33 -10.42 -24.48 24.72
C ASP A 33 -9.60 -23.71 25.75
N THR A 34 -10.05 -23.76 27.01
CA THR A 34 -9.35 -23.15 28.14
C THR A 34 -8.02 -23.84 28.38
N GLY A 35 -7.72 -24.91 27.64
CA GLY A 35 -6.50 -25.70 27.71
C GLY A 35 -5.22 -25.03 27.22
N ASN A 36 -5.27 -23.83 26.67
CA ASN A 36 -4.08 -23.17 26.14
C ASN A 36 -3.73 -21.85 26.84
N ASP A 37 -4.29 -21.54 28.02
CA ASP A 37 -3.89 -20.38 28.81
C ASP A 37 -2.81 -20.77 29.82
N ASP A 38 -1.61 -20.25 29.61
CA ASP A 38 -0.42 -20.53 30.43
C ASP A 38 -0.56 -20.07 31.90
N VAL A 39 -1.40 -19.07 32.16
CA VAL A 39 -1.77 -18.68 33.54
C VAL A 39 -2.62 -19.77 34.21
N LEU A 40 -3.61 -20.33 33.49
CA LEU A 40 -4.41 -21.44 34.01
C LEU A 40 -3.56 -22.70 34.20
N GLU A 41 -2.65 -23.02 33.27
CA GLU A 41 -1.72 -24.14 33.42
C GLU A 41 -0.85 -23.98 34.67
N TRP A 42 -0.32 -22.75 34.87
CA TRP A 42 0.48 -22.44 36.06
C TRP A 42 -0.35 -22.54 37.36
N LEU A 43 -1.58 -21.98 37.39
CA LEU A 43 -2.48 -22.09 38.53
C LEU A 43 -2.86 -23.54 38.81
N SER A 44 -3.11 -24.34 37.76
CA SER A 44 -3.39 -25.77 37.89
C SER A 44 -2.23 -26.53 38.49
N SER A 45 -1.00 -26.23 38.08
CA SER A 45 0.21 -26.86 38.62
C SER A 45 0.42 -26.59 40.11
N ARG A 46 -0.13 -25.51 40.63
CA ARG A 46 -0.11 -25.11 42.04
C ARG A 46 -1.28 -25.64 42.85
N GLY A 47 -2.32 -26.15 42.20
CA GLY A 47 -3.57 -26.52 42.84
C GLY A 47 -4.46 -25.32 43.20
N ASP A 48 -4.24 -24.18 42.57
CA ASP A 48 -4.96 -22.92 42.82
C ASP A 48 -6.27 -22.81 42.03
N ILE A 49 -6.68 -23.81 41.25
CA ILE A 49 -7.98 -23.87 40.57
C ILE A 49 -9.00 -24.56 41.51
N LEU A 50 -10.06 -23.85 41.86
CA LEU A 50 -11.10 -24.29 42.80
C LEU A 50 -12.36 -24.77 42.08
N GLU A 51 -12.74 -24.15 40.97
CA GLU A 51 -13.91 -24.50 40.16
C GLU A 51 -13.56 -24.45 38.66
N SER A 52 -14.16 -25.36 37.89
CA SER A 52 -14.08 -25.32 36.43
C SER A 52 -14.83 -24.11 35.86
N ALA A 53 -14.53 -23.78 34.60
CA ALA A 53 -15.15 -22.64 33.92
C ALA A 53 -16.69 -22.72 33.95
N ASN A 54 -17.33 -21.62 34.31
CA ASN A 54 -18.78 -21.47 34.22
C ASN A 54 -19.23 -21.23 32.76
N ALA A 55 -20.53 -21.09 32.52
CA ALA A 55 -21.10 -20.83 31.20
C ALA A 55 -20.58 -19.54 30.51
N GLU A 56 -20.03 -18.61 31.30
CA GLU A 56 -19.46 -17.34 30.83
C GLU A 56 -17.94 -17.41 30.66
N GLY A 57 -17.29 -18.55 30.94
CA GLY A 57 -15.86 -18.76 30.82
C GLY A 57 -15.02 -18.37 32.05
N TRP A 58 -15.64 -18.00 33.19
CA TRP A 58 -14.93 -17.69 34.41
C TRP A 58 -14.56 -18.93 35.20
N VAL A 59 -13.29 -19.07 35.53
CA VAL A 59 -12.71 -20.16 36.32
C VAL A 59 -12.58 -19.72 37.78
N GLY A 60 -13.01 -20.53 38.72
CA GLY A 60 -12.83 -20.29 40.15
C GLY A 60 -11.38 -20.54 40.53
N VAL A 61 -10.70 -19.53 41.06
CA VAL A 61 -9.27 -19.59 41.42
C VAL A 61 -9.05 -19.10 42.86
N VAL A 62 -7.94 -19.49 43.47
CA VAL A 62 -7.59 -18.98 44.80
C VAL A 62 -7.33 -17.47 44.75
N CYS A 63 -8.04 -16.70 45.57
CA CYS A 63 -7.79 -15.26 45.71
C CYS A 63 -6.46 -15.01 46.41
N PRO A 64 -5.54 -14.19 45.88
CA PRO A 64 -4.29 -13.87 46.54
C PRO A 64 -4.48 -13.26 47.93
N ASN A 65 -5.60 -12.55 48.14
CA ASN A 65 -5.94 -11.90 49.40
C ASN A 65 -6.95 -12.71 50.24
N HIS A 66 -7.03 -14.04 50.02
CA HIS A 66 -8.00 -14.92 50.68
C HIS A 66 -7.88 -14.93 52.23
N ALA A 67 -6.70 -14.62 52.75
CA ALA A 67 -6.48 -14.54 54.19
C ALA A 67 -7.32 -13.44 54.91
N GLU A 68 -7.75 -12.44 54.18
CA GLU A 68 -8.59 -11.35 54.67
C GLU A 68 -10.09 -11.61 54.42
N HIS A 69 -10.47 -12.73 53.81
CA HIS A 69 -11.88 -13.09 53.61
C HIS A 69 -12.54 -13.48 54.94
N THR A 70 -13.56 -12.76 55.32
CA THR A 70 -14.26 -12.93 56.60
C THR A 70 -15.27 -14.07 56.62
N ASP A 71 -15.66 -14.58 55.45
CA ASP A 71 -16.60 -15.68 55.24
C ASP A 71 -15.91 -17.06 55.05
N GLY A 72 -14.58 -17.08 55.08
CA GLY A 72 -13.78 -18.30 54.91
C GLY A 72 -13.75 -18.81 53.46
N GLN A 73 -14.29 -18.06 52.50
CA GLN A 73 -14.23 -18.42 51.09
C GLN A 73 -12.86 -18.07 50.53
N LEU A 74 -12.23 -18.98 49.77
CA LEU A 74 -10.91 -18.78 49.17
C LEU A 74 -10.96 -18.23 47.75
N MET A 75 -12.15 -18.11 47.16
CA MET A 75 -12.34 -18.04 45.73
C MET A 75 -12.41 -16.60 45.20
N GLY A 76 -11.56 -16.31 44.20
CA GLY A 76 -11.74 -15.28 43.19
C GLY A 76 -12.10 -15.92 41.84
N ARG A 77 -12.29 -15.12 40.81
CA ARG A 77 -12.60 -15.60 39.47
C ARG A 77 -11.60 -15.05 38.44
N TYR A 78 -11.10 -15.93 37.60
CA TYR A 78 -10.20 -15.61 36.51
C TYR A 78 -10.83 -16.00 35.17
N HIS A 79 -10.70 -15.10 34.18
CA HIS A 79 -11.22 -15.34 32.83
C HIS A 79 -10.08 -15.43 31.83
N PRO A 80 -9.81 -16.61 31.24
CA PRO A 80 -8.62 -16.84 30.42
C PRO A 80 -8.61 -16.08 29.08
N LEU A 81 -9.79 -15.72 28.53
CA LEU A 81 -9.88 -15.04 27.23
C LEU A 81 -9.30 -13.62 27.24
N ASN A 82 -9.57 -12.88 28.28
CA ASN A 82 -9.16 -11.49 28.43
C ASN A 82 -8.22 -11.27 29.62
N ARG A 83 -7.81 -12.38 30.27
CA ARG A 83 -6.96 -12.37 31.47
C ARG A 83 -7.51 -11.47 32.58
N ALA A 84 -8.84 -11.41 32.67
CA ALA A 84 -9.51 -10.64 33.69
C ALA A 84 -9.56 -11.41 35.01
N TYR A 85 -9.46 -10.68 36.12
CA TYR A 85 -9.63 -11.21 37.46
C TYR A 85 -10.60 -10.36 38.26
N CYS A 86 -11.42 -10.97 39.06
CA CYS A 86 -12.25 -10.30 40.05
C CYS A 86 -12.43 -11.13 41.31
N CYS A 87 -12.53 -10.46 42.44
CA CYS A 87 -13.00 -11.00 43.71
C CYS A 87 -14.12 -10.12 44.24
N PHE A 88 -15.22 -10.74 44.67
CA PHE A 88 -16.42 -10.00 45.09
C PHE A 88 -16.37 -9.53 46.54
N HIS A 89 -15.31 -9.82 47.28
CA HIS A 89 -15.15 -9.38 48.67
C HIS A 89 -14.70 -7.90 48.73
N GLY A 90 -15.36 -7.11 49.56
CA GLY A 90 -15.14 -5.66 49.60
C GLY A 90 -13.70 -5.22 49.90
N HIS A 91 -12.95 -6.01 50.67
CA HIS A 91 -11.53 -5.76 50.97
C HIS A 91 -10.58 -6.18 49.83
N CYS A 92 -11.10 -6.82 48.80
CA CYS A 92 -10.34 -7.18 47.59
C CYS A 92 -10.49 -6.16 46.46
N ALA A 93 -11.06 -4.99 46.69
CA ALA A 93 -11.30 -3.97 45.67
C ALA A 93 -10.01 -3.46 44.98
N SER A 94 -8.84 -3.61 45.61
CA SER A 94 -7.53 -3.28 45.04
C SER A 94 -6.94 -4.40 44.20
N TRP A 95 -7.50 -5.61 44.22
CA TRP A 95 -7.08 -6.77 43.44
C TRP A 95 -7.84 -6.82 42.12
N ASP A 96 -7.52 -5.86 41.28
CA ASP A 96 -7.98 -5.89 39.88
C ASP A 96 -7.18 -6.89 39.01
N SER A 97 -7.52 -6.99 37.75
CA SER A 97 -6.86 -7.91 36.81
C SER A 97 -5.35 -7.65 36.68
N ARG A 98 -4.91 -6.42 36.82
CA ARG A 98 -3.50 -6.04 36.74
C ARG A 98 -2.72 -6.49 37.97
N ALA A 99 -3.27 -6.17 39.14
CA ALA A 99 -2.68 -6.58 40.42
C ALA A 99 -2.59 -8.11 40.49
N TYR A 100 -3.62 -8.81 40.01
CA TYR A 100 -3.61 -10.26 39.96
C TYR A 100 -2.50 -10.83 39.04
N LEU A 101 -2.37 -10.32 37.81
CA LEU A 101 -1.33 -10.76 36.88
C LEU A 101 0.10 -10.38 37.33
N ALA A 102 0.24 -9.23 38.00
CA ALA A 102 1.50 -8.86 38.63
C ALA A 102 1.88 -9.86 39.75
N TRP A 103 0.93 -10.24 40.58
CA TRP A 103 1.12 -11.26 41.59
C TRP A 103 1.48 -12.63 40.97
N VAL A 104 0.79 -13.05 39.89
CA VAL A 104 1.15 -14.28 39.16
C VAL A 104 2.63 -14.24 38.75
N ALA A 105 3.07 -13.12 38.15
CA ALA A 105 4.45 -12.95 37.71
C ALA A 105 5.46 -12.94 38.88
N GLU A 106 5.13 -12.29 40.00
CA GLU A 106 5.95 -12.25 41.22
C GLU A 106 6.11 -13.64 41.86
N MET A 107 5.05 -14.45 41.78
CA MET A 107 5.04 -15.82 42.31
C MET A 107 5.70 -16.84 41.36
N GLY A 108 6.32 -16.37 40.28
CA GLY A 108 7.06 -17.20 39.32
C GLY A 108 6.22 -17.77 38.17
N GLY A 109 5.01 -17.26 37.99
CA GLY A 109 4.14 -17.58 36.85
C GLY A 109 4.43 -16.75 35.60
N PRO A 110 3.63 -16.95 34.54
CA PRO A 110 3.77 -16.20 33.28
C PRO A 110 3.59 -14.69 33.46
N LYS A 111 4.33 -13.90 32.67
CA LYS A 111 4.23 -12.44 32.68
C LYS A 111 3.30 -11.98 31.57
N HIS A 112 2.10 -11.56 31.93
CA HIS A 112 1.10 -11.04 31.01
C HIS A 112 0.51 -9.71 31.46
N SER A 113 -0.07 -8.98 30.50
CA SER A 113 -0.92 -7.81 30.75
C SER A 113 -2.39 -8.20 30.64
N HIS A 114 -3.25 -7.48 31.37
CA HIS A 114 -4.70 -7.61 31.22
C HIS A 114 -5.14 -7.12 29.83
N GLY A 115 -5.94 -7.91 29.13
CA GLY A 115 -6.48 -7.62 27.82
C GLY A 115 -6.85 -8.89 27.06
N LEU A 116 -7.54 -8.75 25.94
CA LEU A 116 -7.77 -9.87 25.02
C LEU A 116 -6.42 -10.44 24.57
N ARG A 117 -6.31 -11.74 24.60
CA ARG A 117 -5.11 -12.45 24.10
C ARG A 117 -4.96 -12.17 22.61
N ASP A 118 -3.73 -11.93 22.17
CA ASP A 118 -3.43 -11.57 20.76
C ASP A 118 -3.95 -12.63 19.78
N GLU A 119 -3.91 -13.91 20.15
CA GLU A 119 -4.42 -15.03 19.34
C GLU A 119 -5.95 -14.96 19.18
N ILE A 120 -6.68 -14.58 20.24
CA ILE A 120 -8.14 -14.47 20.20
C ILE A 120 -8.55 -13.19 19.48
N LEU A 121 -7.80 -12.12 19.65
CA LEU A 121 -8.00 -10.90 18.88
C LEU A 121 -7.83 -11.19 17.38
N ALA A 122 -6.81 -11.98 17.01
CA ALA A 122 -6.59 -12.42 15.64
C ALA A 122 -7.74 -13.30 15.13
N GLU A 123 -8.26 -14.22 15.95
CA GLU A 123 -9.37 -15.13 15.58
C GLU A 123 -10.70 -14.39 15.44
N VAL A 124 -11.01 -13.47 16.36
CA VAL A 124 -12.20 -12.60 16.28
C VAL A 124 -12.13 -11.70 15.05
N MET A 125 -10.95 -11.16 14.76
CA MET A 125 -10.70 -10.35 13.58
C MET A 125 -10.79 -11.19 12.29
N HIS A 126 -10.23 -12.39 12.28
CA HIS A 126 -10.33 -13.33 11.16
C HIS A 126 -11.79 -13.74 10.89
N THR A 127 -12.57 -13.99 11.94
CA THR A 127 -14.00 -14.35 11.82
C THR A 127 -14.84 -13.14 11.36
N ALA A 128 -14.51 -11.94 11.77
CA ALA A 128 -15.18 -10.73 11.31
C ALA A 128 -14.87 -10.43 9.82
N ILE A 129 -13.62 -10.63 9.41
CA ILE A 129 -13.16 -10.44 8.02
C ILE A 129 -13.69 -11.55 7.11
N GLY A 130 -13.75 -12.81 7.57
CA GLY A 130 -14.27 -13.94 6.80
C GLY A 130 -15.77 -13.87 6.49
N LYS A 131 -16.51 -12.93 7.08
CA LYS A 131 -17.93 -12.64 6.77
C LYS A 131 -18.12 -11.51 5.75
N LEU A 132 -17.04 -10.86 5.33
CA LEU A 132 -17.09 -9.80 4.33
C LEU A 132 -17.09 -10.41 2.92
N GLU A 133 -17.97 -9.92 2.05
CA GLU A 133 -17.92 -10.24 0.62
C GLU A 133 -16.56 -9.79 0.05
N PRO A 134 -16.06 -10.42 -1.04
CA PRO A 134 -14.77 -10.01 -1.65
C PRO A 134 -14.67 -8.53 -2.01
N SER A 135 -15.81 -7.90 -2.34
CA SER A 135 -15.93 -6.45 -2.55
C SER A 135 -15.74 -5.63 -1.28
N ASP A 136 -16.01 -6.23 -0.11
CA ASP A 136 -15.98 -5.58 1.19
C ASP A 136 -14.63 -5.75 1.90
N MET A 137 -13.77 -6.66 1.41
CA MET A 137 -12.41 -6.86 1.93
C MET A 137 -11.56 -5.58 1.85
N PHE A 138 -11.94 -4.66 0.95
CA PHE A 138 -11.33 -3.34 0.78
C PHE A 138 -12.18 -2.22 1.41
N SER A 139 -13.18 -2.56 2.26
CA SER A 139 -14.08 -1.58 2.86
C SER A 139 -13.44 -0.86 4.04
N THR A 140 -13.94 0.36 4.29
CA THR A 140 -13.55 1.21 5.42
C THR A 140 -13.91 0.62 6.78
N ASP A 141 -14.77 -0.40 6.84
CA ASP A 141 -15.32 -0.93 8.09
C ASP A 141 -14.32 -1.78 8.89
N ALA A 142 -13.48 -2.59 8.21
CA ALA A 142 -12.42 -3.34 8.90
C ALA A 142 -11.40 -2.40 9.57
N ALA A 143 -11.03 -1.31 8.89
CA ALA A 143 -10.15 -0.30 9.46
C ALA A 143 -10.80 0.43 10.65
N ALA A 144 -12.12 0.61 10.66
CA ALA A 144 -12.85 1.23 11.76
C ALA A 144 -12.86 0.35 13.02
N ILE A 145 -13.06 -0.96 12.87
CA ILE A 145 -13.03 -1.92 14.00
C ILE A 145 -11.64 -1.94 14.66
N ILE A 146 -10.58 -2.02 13.87
CA ILE A 146 -9.21 -1.97 14.38
C ILE A 146 -8.97 -0.65 15.15
N ALA A 147 -9.42 0.46 14.56
CA ALA A 147 -9.29 1.78 15.17
C ALA A 147 -9.99 1.84 16.54
N GLU A 148 -11.16 1.22 16.67
CA GLU A 148 -11.92 1.21 17.93
C GLU A 148 -11.23 0.39 19.02
N VAL A 149 -10.68 -0.79 18.67
CA VAL A 149 -9.93 -1.64 19.61
C VAL A 149 -8.67 -0.93 20.10
N GLU A 150 -7.88 -0.37 19.19
CA GLU A 150 -6.68 0.40 19.53
C GLU A 150 -7.02 1.64 20.39
N GLN A 151 -8.14 2.28 20.13
CA GLN A 151 -8.59 3.44 20.92
C GLN A 151 -8.99 3.06 22.35
N LYS A 152 -9.64 1.90 22.53
CA LYS A 152 -9.99 1.39 23.86
C LYS A 152 -8.75 1.01 24.68
N GLU A 153 -7.74 0.42 24.04
CA GLU A 153 -6.45 0.11 24.67
C GLU A 153 -5.73 1.38 25.13
N ILE A 154 -5.62 2.38 24.24
CA ILE A 154 -4.96 3.65 24.57
C ILE A 154 -5.64 4.37 25.73
N ALA A 155 -6.96 4.38 25.77
CA ALA A 155 -7.71 5.05 26.84
C ALA A 155 -7.47 4.45 28.24
N ARG A 156 -6.94 3.22 28.32
CA ARG A 156 -6.63 2.54 29.59
C ARG A 156 -5.22 2.82 30.11
N LEU A 157 -4.37 3.50 29.34
CA LEU A 157 -3.01 3.81 29.78
C LEU A 157 -2.97 4.69 31.00
N GLU A 158 -2.13 4.32 31.97
CA GLU A 158 -1.83 5.16 33.11
C GLU A 158 -0.92 6.35 32.72
N LYS A 159 -0.99 7.42 33.50
CA LYS A 159 -0.22 8.64 33.24
C LYS A 159 1.29 8.38 33.10
N ALA A 160 1.85 7.45 33.88
CA ALA A 160 3.26 7.10 33.81
C ALA A 160 3.66 6.45 32.47
N GLU A 161 2.74 5.71 31.85
CA GLU A 161 2.95 5.01 30.58
C GLU A 161 2.94 5.96 29.38
N TRP A 162 2.32 7.13 29.50
CA TRP A 162 2.24 8.10 28.39
C TRP A 162 3.60 8.47 27.83
N TYR A 163 4.60 8.67 28.71
CA TYR A 163 5.93 9.16 28.31
C TYR A 163 6.78 8.11 27.59
N GLN A 164 6.44 6.84 27.74
CA GLN A 164 7.03 5.73 26.98
C GLN A 164 6.25 5.47 25.70
N ARG A 165 4.92 5.64 25.73
CA ARG A 165 4.01 5.36 24.64
C ARG A 165 3.99 6.47 23.59
N PHE A 166 4.03 7.73 24.01
CA PHE A 166 3.91 8.89 23.12
C PHE A 166 5.22 9.67 23.02
N ALA A 167 5.48 10.18 21.82
CA ALA A 167 6.51 11.19 21.57
C ALA A 167 5.84 12.51 21.19
N TYR A 168 6.41 13.62 21.62
CA TYR A 168 5.94 14.96 21.21
C TYR A 168 6.46 15.27 19.80
N VAL A 169 5.61 15.79 18.93
CA VAL A 169 5.91 16.17 17.54
C VAL A 169 5.92 17.68 17.42
N MET A 170 7.09 18.26 17.13
CA MET A 170 7.27 19.72 17.10
C MET A 170 6.56 20.41 15.94
N SER A 171 6.52 19.76 14.75
CA SER A 171 5.97 20.39 13.53
C SER A 171 4.48 20.72 13.63
N ASP A 172 3.72 19.91 14.35
CA ASP A 172 2.26 20.01 14.38
C ASP A 172 1.68 20.17 15.79
N ASP A 173 2.53 20.42 16.83
CA ASP A 173 2.14 20.46 18.24
C ASP A 173 1.22 19.27 18.62
N SER A 174 1.71 18.07 18.33
CA SER A 174 0.94 16.83 18.42
C SER A 174 1.71 15.74 19.17
N TYR A 175 1.09 14.59 19.33
CA TYR A 175 1.65 13.43 20.04
C TYR A 175 1.62 12.22 19.13
N PHE A 176 2.76 11.56 18.95
CA PHE A 176 2.89 10.37 18.13
C PHE A 176 2.90 9.11 18.98
N ASP A 177 1.90 8.25 18.81
CA ASP A 177 1.84 6.92 19.44
C ASP A 177 2.89 5.99 18.80
N LEU A 178 3.91 5.67 19.56
CA LEU A 178 5.04 4.85 19.12
C LEU A 178 4.65 3.40 18.81
N GLN A 179 3.59 2.88 19.41
CA GLN A 179 3.13 1.52 19.18
C GLN A 179 2.18 1.44 17.97
N ASN A 180 1.15 2.27 17.94
CA ASN A 180 0.14 2.23 16.89
C ASN A 180 0.48 3.08 15.67
N ARG A 181 1.59 3.85 15.72
CA ARG A 181 2.08 4.69 14.63
C ARG A 181 1.07 5.74 14.18
N ARG A 182 0.32 6.30 15.12
CA ARG A 182 -0.70 7.32 14.90
C ARG A 182 -0.34 8.64 15.55
N GLU A 183 -0.77 9.71 14.92
CA GLU A 183 -0.64 11.07 15.43
C GLU A 183 -1.93 11.50 16.11
N PHE A 184 -1.80 12.08 17.29
CA PHE A 184 -2.87 12.64 18.11
C PHE A 184 -2.70 14.14 18.18
N SER A 185 -3.66 14.90 17.71
CA SER A 185 -3.68 16.33 18.02
C SER A 185 -3.79 16.55 19.53
N ARG A 186 -3.38 17.71 20.01
CA ARG A 186 -3.55 18.12 21.41
C ARG A 186 -5.00 17.92 21.89
N GLN A 187 -5.97 18.28 21.05
CA GLN A 187 -7.38 18.11 21.35
C GLN A 187 -7.78 16.63 21.47
N THR A 188 -7.30 15.80 20.55
CA THR A 188 -7.56 14.34 20.58
C THR A 188 -6.94 13.71 21.81
N PHE A 189 -5.70 14.07 22.16
CA PHE A 189 -5.02 13.58 23.36
C PHE A 189 -5.81 13.93 24.63
N ASN A 190 -6.26 15.18 24.76
CA ASN A 190 -7.10 15.61 25.87
C ASN A 190 -8.44 14.86 25.93
N ALA A 191 -9.05 14.59 24.79
CA ALA A 191 -10.32 13.86 24.72
C ALA A 191 -10.17 12.40 25.18
N VAL A 192 -9.11 11.71 24.70
CA VAL A 192 -8.82 10.31 25.07
C VAL A 192 -8.54 10.17 26.57
N PHE A 193 -7.75 11.08 27.16
CA PHE A 193 -7.34 11.03 28.55
C PHE A 193 -8.14 11.95 29.48
N ARG A 194 -9.35 12.36 29.08
CA ARG A 194 -10.21 13.27 29.87
C ARG A 194 -10.52 12.73 31.27
N HIS A 195 -10.56 11.42 31.44
CA HIS A 195 -10.86 10.74 32.69
C HIS A 195 -9.68 10.77 33.66
N VAL A 196 -8.46 11.05 33.21
CA VAL A 196 -7.25 11.09 34.03
C VAL A 196 -7.14 12.47 34.70
N SER A 197 -7.09 12.49 36.01
CA SER A 197 -6.91 13.74 36.75
C SER A 197 -5.46 14.19 36.74
N CYS A 198 -5.20 15.36 36.15
CA CYS A 198 -3.87 15.94 36.05
C CYS A 198 -3.75 17.21 36.86
N LYS A 199 -2.61 17.42 37.53
CA LYS A 199 -2.23 18.66 38.19
C LYS A 199 -0.96 19.22 37.56
N SER A 200 -0.84 20.55 37.55
CA SER A 200 0.39 21.22 37.11
C SER A 200 1.55 20.93 38.09
N ILE A 201 2.76 20.81 37.53
CA ILE A 201 3.99 20.71 38.36
C ILE A 201 4.34 22.04 39.06
N HIS A 202 3.75 23.13 38.59
CA HIS A 202 4.03 24.50 39.11
C HIS A 202 2.98 24.99 40.12
N SER A 203 1.84 24.28 40.25
CA SER A 203 0.73 24.67 41.13
C SER A 203 -0.26 23.53 41.33
N ASP A 204 -1.13 23.65 42.35
CA ASP A 204 -2.23 22.69 42.59
C ASP A 204 -3.38 22.76 41.55
N ARG A 205 -3.21 23.57 40.50
CA ARG A 205 -4.25 23.75 39.49
C ARG A 205 -4.45 22.47 38.68
N LYS A 206 -5.70 22.09 38.47
CA LYS A 206 -6.06 21.03 37.50
C LYS A 206 -5.79 21.52 36.09
N ILE A 207 -5.14 20.70 35.32
CA ILE A 207 -4.78 20.95 33.93
C ILE A 207 -5.22 19.79 33.04
N GLU A 208 -5.26 20.02 31.73
CA GLU A 208 -5.56 19.00 30.73
C GLU A 208 -4.41 18.01 30.56
N ALA A 209 -4.72 16.82 30.04
CA ALA A 209 -3.76 15.73 29.83
C ALA A 209 -2.56 16.15 28.97
N ALA A 210 -2.81 16.84 27.86
CA ALA A 210 -1.77 17.32 26.96
C ALA A 210 -0.82 18.31 27.66
N MET A 211 -1.36 19.25 28.42
CA MET A 211 -0.55 20.19 29.20
C MET A 211 0.27 19.46 30.27
N SER A 212 -0.33 18.47 30.95
CA SER A 212 0.40 17.64 31.90
C SER A 212 1.53 16.83 31.26
N PHE A 213 1.31 16.31 30.04
CA PHE A 213 2.37 15.65 29.28
C PHE A 213 3.53 16.62 28.99
N ASP A 214 3.22 17.81 28.49
CA ASP A 214 4.22 18.81 28.11
C ASP A 214 5.06 19.31 29.28
N GLU A 215 4.42 19.58 30.43
CA GLU A 215 5.12 20.01 31.64
C GLU A 215 6.09 18.93 32.17
N ASN A 216 5.75 17.65 32.01
CA ASN A 216 6.53 16.55 32.58
C ASN A 216 7.43 15.84 31.56
N ARG A 217 7.23 16.04 30.25
CA ARG A 217 7.89 15.25 29.20
C ARG A 217 9.41 15.18 29.31
N GLN A 218 10.04 16.29 29.69
CA GLN A 218 11.49 16.37 29.78
C GLN A 218 12.02 15.56 30.96
N VAL A 219 11.38 15.70 32.13
CA VAL A 219 11.75 14.98 33.35
C VAL A 219 11.49 13.49 33.22
N MET A 220 10.39 13.14 32.57
CA MET A 220 9.98 11.75 32.33
C MET A 220 10.67 11.09 31.13
N GLY A 221 11.55 11.80 30.43
CA GLY A 221 12.32 11.28 29.31
C GLY A 221 11.50 10.96 28.05
N ALA A 222 10.36 11.62 27.87
CA ALA A 222 9.57 11.46 26.64
C ALA A 222 10.36 11.94 25.42
N ARG A 223 10.22 11.22 24.32
CA ARG A 223 10.91 11.55 23.06
C ARG A 223 10.29 12.78 22.41
N VAL A 224 11.15 13.55 21.76
CA VAL A 224 10.75 14.71 20.94
C VAL A 224 11.14 14.42 19.48
N LEU A 225 10.20 14.61 18.58
CA LEU A 225 10.32 14.38 17.16
C LEU A 225 10.22 15.71 16.40
N ALA A 226 11.04 15.88 15.39
CA ALA A 226 10.96 17.05 14.50
C ALA A 226 9.64 17.07 13.72
N GLY A 227 9.17 15.91 13.31
CA GLY A 227 7.95 15.74 12.55
C GLY A 227 7.58 14.27 12.39
N ILE A 228 6.71 14.00 11.44
CA ILE A 228 6.31 12.65 11.05
C ILE A 228 6.78 12.32 9.65
N THR A 229 6.81 11.02 9.34
CA THR A 229 7.13 10.51 8.00
C THR A 229 6.43 9.18 7.76
N PHE A 230 6.44 8.73 6.50
CA PHE A 230 6.12 7.36 6.14
C PHE A 230 7.31 6.77 5.38
N ALA A 231 7.93 5.74 5.94
CA ALA A 231 9.14 5.11 5.40
C ALA A 231 9.05 3.59 5.57
N ALA A 232 8.59 2.90 4.53
CA ALA A 232 8.44 1.44 4.55
C ALA A 232 9.76 0.75 4.89
N GLY A 233 9.72 -0.21 5.83
CA GLY A 233 10.88 -0.97 6.29
C GLY A 233 11.73 -0.29 7.36
N ASP A 234 11.54 1.01 7.67
CA ASP A 234 12.31 1.69 8.70
C ASP A 234 11.67 1.52 10.09
N SER A 235 12.46 1.75 11.14
CA SER A 235 12.02 1.66 12.53
C SER A 235 10.94 2.71 12.89
N VAL A 236 10.36 2.60 14.09
CA VAL A 236 9.33 3.54 14.59
C VAL A 236 9.78 4.98 14.60
N ILE A 237 11.06 5.20 14.82
CA ILE A 237 11.71 6.49 14.73
C ILE A 237 12.72 6.41 13.60
N ALA A 238 12.55 7.24 12.61
CA ALA A 238 13.46 7.40 11.50
C ALA A 238 14.37 8.61 11.76
N MET A 239 15.65 8.48 11.47
CA MET A 239 16.59 9.60 11.53
C MET A 239 16.81 10.17 10.13
N ARG A 240 16.70 11.50 9.99
CA ARG A 240 16.97 12.22 8.74
C ARG A 240 17.60 13.56 9.05
N ASP A 241 18.66 13.89 8.34
CA ASP A 241 19.36 15.15 8.48
C ASP A 241 19.73 15.50 9.94
N GLY A 242 19.99 14.47 10.76
CA GLY A 242 20.30 14.61 12.19
C GLY A 242 19.08 14.77 13.10
N GLU A 243 17.87 14.76 12.57
CA GLU A 243 16.62 14.91 13.32
C GLU A 243 15.82 13.61 13.38
N LEU A 244 15.00 13.47 14.41
CA LEU A 244 14.14 12.29 14.65
C LEU A 244 12.73 12.55 14.12
N TYR A 245 12.20 11.60 13.35
CA TYR A 245 10.84 11.61 12.79
C TYR A 245 10.04 10.39 13.24
N GLY A 246 8.77 10.57 13.56
CA GLY A 246 7.85 9.47 13.82
C GLY A 246 7.47 8.78 12.52
N ASN A 247 7.76 7.49 12.40
CA ASN A 247 7.45 6.73 11.20
C ASN A 247 6.05 6.11 11.32
N ARG A 248 5.11 6.56 10.49
CA ARG A 248 3.73 6.04 10.45
C ARG A 248 3.64 4.63 9.85
N TRP A 249 4.64 4.21 9.09
CA TRP A 249 4.69 2.87 8.57
C TRP A 249 4.86 1.83 9.69
N ARG A 250 4.06 0.79 9.64
CA ARG A 250 4.16 -0.39 10.51
C ARG A 250 4.20 -1.63 9.63
N ASP A 251 5.13 -2.54 9.91
CA ASP A 251 5.14 -3.82 9.21
C ASP A 251 3.82 -4.57 9.48
N ALA A 252 3.15 -4.91 8.40
CA ALA A 252 1.86 -5.60 8.43
C ALA A 252 1.93 -6.97 7.76
N ARG A 253 3.13 -7.39 7.35
CA ARG A 253 3.33 -8.70 6.75
C ARG A 253 2.94 -9.79 7.74
N PRO A 254 2.16 -10.80 7.33
CA PRO A 254 1.79 -11.89 8.21
C PRO A 254 3.02 -12.69 8.64
N ASP A 255 3.01 -13.20 9.86
CA ASP A 255 4.13 -14.02 10.39
C ASP A 255 4.34 -15.29 9.56
N SER A 256 3.28 -15.84 9.00
CA SER A 256 3.29 -16.97 8.07
C SER A 256 4.23 -16.74 6.88
N SER A 257 4.34 -15.51 6.37
CA SER A 257 5.25 -15.21 5.25
C SER A 257 6.71 -15.47 5.59
N ARG A 258 7.12 -15.29 6.85
CA ARG A 258 8.49 -15.47 7.34
C ARG A 258 8.74 -16.82 8.00
N ALA A 259 7.71 -17.65 8.12
CA ALA A 259 7.84 -19.02 8.59
C ALA A 259 8.76 -19.82 7.65
N GLY A 260 9.25 -20.97 8.11
CA GLY A 260 9.88 -21.93 7.21
C GLY A 260 8.93 -22.32 6.07
N ASN A 261 9.38 -23.12 5.12
CA ASN A 261 8.52 -23.58 4.02
C ASN A 261 7.27 -24.29 4.57
N LEU A 262 6.10 -23.68 4.39
CA LEU A 262 4.82 -24.21 4.85
C LEU A 262 4.37 -25.46 4.06
N GLY A 263 4.97 -25.76 2.88
CA GLY A 263 4.77 -27.00 2.14
C GLY A 263 3.37 -27.21 1.56
N GLY A 264 2.61 -26.14 1.38
CA GLY A 264 1.23 -26.21 0.87
C GLY A 264 1.14 -26.19 -0.66
N ASN A 265 0.01 -26.61 -1.20
CA ASN A 265 -0.27 -26.56 -2.64
C ASN A 265 -0.93 -25.24 -3.03
N ILE A 266 -0.26 -24.45 -3.88
CA ILE A 266 -0.74 -23.16 -4.42
C ILE A 266 -1.10 -23.25 -5.91
N SER A 267 -1.21 -24.45 -6.49
CA SER A 267 -1.46 -24.64 -7.92
C SER A 267 -2.72 -23.92 -8.38
N LEU A 268 -3.77 -23.88 -7.56
CA LEU A 268 -5.02 -23.19 -7.90
C LEU A 268 -4.80 -21.72 -8.26
N TRP A 269 -3.96 -21.02 -7.51
CA TRP A 269 -3.60 -19.63 -7.80
C TRP A 269 -2.59 -19.52 -8.96
N LEU A 270 -1.58 -20.39 -9.02
CA LEU A 270 -0.60 -20.39 -10.11
C LEU A 270 -1.27 -20.62 -11.46
N ASP A 271 -2.23 -21.56 -11.55
CA ASP A 271 -2.95 -21.86 -12.79
C ASP A 271 -3.85 -20.68 -13.19
N HIS A 272 -4.47 -20.00 -12.20
CA HIS A 272 -5.20 -18.76 -12.47
C HIS A 272 -4.28 -17.67 -13.00
N CYS A 273 -3.09 -17.46 -12.42
CA CYS A 273 -2.11 -16.50 -12.92
C CYS A 273 -1.69 -16.80 -14.36
N LYS A 274 -1.40 -18.07 -14.67
CA LYS A 274 -1.04 -18.53 -16.05
C LYS A 274 -2.18 -18.30 -17.04
N SER A 275 -3.43 -18.45 -16.61
CA SER A 275 -4.57 -18.16 -17.49
C SER A 275 -4.71 -16.68 -17.81
N LEU A 276 -4.36 -15.79 -16.88
CA LEU A 276 -4.39 -14.34 -17.08
C LEU A 276 -3.19 -13.83 -17.88
N VAL A 277 -2.02 -14.39 -17.65
CA VAL A 277 -0.75 -13.97 -18.28
C VAL A 277 -0.08 -15.22 -18.86
N PRO A 278 -0.44 -15.63 -20.09
CA PRO A 278 0.11 -16.83 -20.73
C PRO A 278 1.58 -16.72 -21.11
N ASP A 279 2.09 -15.50 -21.33
CA ASP A 279 3.51 -15.30 -21.59
C ASP A 279 4.32 -15.54 -20.31
N GLU A 280 5.16 -16.56 -20.32
CA GLU A 280 5.93 -17.00 -19.18
C GLU A 280 6.90 -15.92 -18.67
N ARG A 281 7.49 -15.12 -19.57
CA ARG A 281 8.44 -14.06 -19.19
C ARG A 281 7.72 -12.91 -18.50
N GLU A 282 6.53 -12.54 -18.98
CA GLU A 282 5.70 -11.52 -18.35
C GLU A 282 5.23 -11.99 -16.98
N LEU A 283 4.80 -13.24 -16.86
CA LEU A 283 4.31 -13.82 -15.61
C LEU A 283 5.43 -13.94 -14.57
N GLU A 284 6.61 -14.44 -14.95
CA GLU A 284 7.78 -14.52 -14.07
C GLU A 284 8.19 -13.13 -13.57
N HIS A 285 8.19 -12.12 -14.46
CA HIS A 285 8.48 -10.75 -14.06
C HIS A 285 7.46 -10.20 -13.02
N ILE A 286 6.17 -10.50 -13.17
CA ILE A 286 5.14 -10.11 -12.21
C ILE A 286 5.38 -10.79 -10.86
N TRP A 287 5.68 -12.09 -10.85
CA TRP A 287 5.96 -12.83 -9.63
C TRP A 287 7.23 -12.34 -8.94
N ASP A 288 8.28 -12.03 -9.68
CA ASP A 288 9.53 -11.47 -9.14
C ASP A 288 9.29 -10.07 -8.55
N TYR A 289 8.51 -9.23 -9.22
CA TYR A 289 8.09 -7.92 -8.71
C TYR A 289 7.37 -8.04 -7.36
N MET A 290 6.37 -8.93 -7.29
CA MET A 290 5.61 -9.18 -6.06
C MET A 290 6.52 -9.68 -4.93
N ALA A 291 7.32 -10.72 -5.22
CA ALA A 291 8.22 -11.33 -4.26
C ALA A 291 9.28 -10.34 -3.76
N PHE A 292 9.87 -9.58 -4.67
CA PHE A 292 10.86 -8.56 -4.32
C PHE A 292 10.28 -7.51 -3.36
N LYS A 293 9.05 -7.05 -3.62
CA LYS A 293 8.39 -6.06 -2.75
C LYS A 293 8.06 -6.64 -1.37
N VAL A 294 7.63 -7.91 -1.29
CA VAL A 294 7.39 -8.60 -0.02
C VAL A 294 8.68 -8.69 0.80
N GLN A 295 9.80 -9.06 0.18
CA GLN A 295 11.08 -9.28 0.85
C GLN A 295 11.83 -7.98 1.19
N ASN A 296 11.65 -6.92 0.37
CA ASN A 296 12.46 -5.71 0.41
C ASN A 296 11.62 -4.43 0.56
N PRO A 297 10.95 -4.22 1.72
CA PRO A 297 10.10 -3.04 1.93
C PRO A 297 10.83 -1.71 1.78
N ARG A 298 12.14 -1.69 2.07
CA ARG A 298 12.99 -0.49 2.02
C ARG A 298 13.36 -0.05 0.62
N VAL A 299 13.21 -0.93 -0.36
CA VAL A 299 13.72 -0.71 -1.71
C VAL A 299 12.59 -0.24 -2.63
N LYS A 300 12.86 0.83 -3.38
CA LYS A 300 11.96 1.31 -4.44
C LYS A 300 12.13 0.45 -5.70
N ILE A 301 11.02 -0.06 -6.21
CA ILE A 301 10.96 -0.61 -7.57
C ILE A 301 10.59 0.53 -8.52
N ASN A 302 11.43 0.79 -9.53
CA ASN A 302 11.31 1.96 -10.41
C ASN A 302 10.32 1.81 -11.57
N HIS A 303 9.42 0.85 -11.46
CA HIS A 303 8.31 0.69 -12.40
C HIS A 303 7.04 0.20 -11.69
N ALA A 304 5.92 0.41 -12.34
CA ALA A 304 4.59 -0.04 -11.92
C ALA A 304 4.11 -1.16 -12.84
N ILE A 305 3.15 -1.95 -12.37
CA ILE A 305 2.45 -2.94 -13.18
C ILE A 305 1.12 -2.33 -13.65
N LEU A 306 0.89 -2.34 -14.97
CA LEU A 306 -0.40 -2.10 -15.60
C LEU A 306 -0.93 -3.43 -16.14
N HIS A 307 -1.93 -3.99 -15.49
CA HIS A 307 -2.60 -5.22 -15.95
C HIS A 307 -3.95 -4.85 -16.57
N ALA A 308 -4.03 -4.90 -17.88
CA ALA A 308 -5.25 -4.62 -18.61
C ALA A 308 -5.88 -5.90 -19.17
N GLY A 309 -7.18 -5.87 -19.46
CA GLY A 309 -7.91 -7.03 -19.97
C GLY A 309 -9.40 -6.94 -19.72
N GLY A 310 -10.17 -7.93 -20.16
CA GLY A 310 -11.63 -7.97 -20.00
C GLY A 310 -12.12 -7.77 -18.57
N GLN A 311 -13.39 -7.41 -18.43
CA GLN A 311 -14.02 -7.29 -17.12
C GLN A 311 -14.35 -8.68 -16.56
N GLY A 312 -14.13 -8.88 -15.25
CA GLY A 312 -14.50 -10.11 -14.55
C GLY A 312 -13.62 -11.32 -14.89
N ILE A 313 -12.42 -11.14 -15.43
CA ILE A 313 -11.46 -12.21 -15.70
C ILE A 313 -10.66 -12.63 -14.45
N GLY A 314 -10.79 -11.89 -13.32
CA GLY A 314 -10.11 -12.22 -12.06
C GLY A 314 -8.74 -11.55 -11.88
N LYS A 315 -8.52 -10.36 -12.46
CA LYS A 315 -7.29 -9.57 -12.21
C LYS A 315 -7.07 -9.33 -10.72
N ASP A 316 -8.10 -8.87 -10.01
CA ASP A 316 -8.01 -8.63 -8.57
C ASP A 316 -7.66 -9.90 -7.78
N THR A 317 -8.22 -11.05 -8.18
CA THR A 317 -7.93 -12.36 -7.58
C THR A 317 -6.45 -12.75 -7.70
N MET A 318 -5.78 -12.38 -8.79
CA MET A 318 -4.35 -12.62 -8.97
C MET A 318 -3.50 -11.84 -7.96
N TYR A 319 -3.86 -10.57 -7.69
CA TYR A 319 -3.04 -9.67 -6.87
C TYR A 319 -3.45 -9.61 -5.40
N ALA A 320 -4.64 -10.10 -5.03
CA ALA A 320 -5.10 -10.09 -3.65
C ALA A 320 -4.11 -10.74 -2.66
N PRO A 321 -3.52 -11.92 -2.94
CA PRO A 321 -2.52 -12.52 -2.05
C PRO A 321 -1.23 -11.72 -1.92
N PHE A 322 -0.82 -11.00 -2.95
CA PHE A 322 0.33 -10.09 -2.89
C PHE A 322 0.04 -8.90 -1.98
N ILE A 323 -1.15 -8.30 -2.11
CA ILE A 323 -1.59 -7.20 -1.24
C ILE A 323 -1.63 -7.68 0.21
N TYR A 324 -2.18 -8.88 0.46
CA TYR A 324 -2.17 -9.50 1.78
C TYR A 324 -0.74 -9.72 2.30
N ALA A 325 0.16 -10.25 1.47
CA ALA A 325 1.55 -10.53 1.86
C ALA A 325 2.34 -9.27 2.27
N VAL A 326 1.99 -8.10 1.76
CA VAL A 326 2.63 -6.81 2.10
C VAL A 326 1.87 -6.05 3.17
N CYS A 327 0.54 -5.99 3.05
CA CYS A 327 -0.32 -5.10 3.83
C CYS A 327 -1.05 -5.82 4.98
N GLY A 328 -0.90 -7.15 5.06
CA GLY A 328 -1.54 -8.00 6.06
C GLY A 328 -3.06 -8.12 5.91
N PRO A 329 -3.70 -8.87 6.81
CA PRO A 329 -5.15 -9.10 6.78
C PRO A 329 -5.98 -7.84 6.98
N HIS A 330 -5.39 -6.78 7.53
CA HIS A 330 -6.06 -5.51 7.81
C HIS A 330 -5.77 -4.42 6.79
N LEU A 331 -5.16 -4.77 5.66
CA LEU A 331 -4.80 -3.84 4.58
C LEU A 331 -4.07 -2.59 5.07
N ARG A 332 -3.24 -2.73 6.09
CA ARG A 332 -2.40 -1.65 6.60
C ARG A 332 -1.38 -1.26 5.52
N ASN A 333 -1.11 0.01 5.36
CA ASN A 333 -0.19 0.53 4.32
C ASN A 333 -0.69 0.32 2.87
N TYR A 334 -1.99 0.14 2.67
CA TYR A 334 -2.65 0.00 1.39
C TYR A 334 -3.41 1.28 1.03
N SER A 335 -3.43 1.65 -0.24
CA SER A 335 -4.25 2.75 -0.75
C SER A 335 -4.91 2.37 -2.07
N LEU A 336 -6.21 2.56 -2.14
CA LEU A 336 -6.99 2.46 -3.37
C LEU A 336 -7.18 3.86 -3.95
N MET A 337 -6.88 4.04 -5.23
CA MET A 337 -6.99 5.31 -5.92
C MET A 337 -7.89 5.21 -7.15
N SER A 338 -8.69 6.25 -7.35
CA SER A 338 -9.34 6.55 -8.62
C SER A 338 -8.54 7.60 -9.41
N THR A 339 -8.87 7.80 -10.67
CA THR A 339 -8.30 8.89 -11.50
C THR A 339 -8.52 10.26 -10.87
N ASP A 340 -9.69 10.50 -10.24
CA ASP A 340 -9.99 11.73 -9.51
C ASP A 340 -9.07 11.95 -8.31
N THR A 341 -8.78 10.88 -7.56
CA THR A 341 -7.86 10.94 -6.41
C THR A 341 -6.45 11.34 -6.87
N ILE A 342 -5.96 10.80 -7.98
CA ILE A 342 -4.66 11.15 -8.57
C ILE A 342 -4.62 12.63 -8.97
N GLN A 343 -5.76 13.18 -9.39
CA GLN A 343 -5.87 14.59 -9.77
C GLN A 343 -6.00 15.55 -8.58
N SER A 344 -6.30 15.01 -7.38
CA SER A 344 -6.44 15.79 -6.16
C SER A 344 -5.14 16.50 -5.76
N ALA A 345 -5.27 17.66 -5.11
CA ALA A 345 -4.16 18.38 -4.50
C ALA A 345 -3.68 17.74 -3.18
N TRP A 346 -4.43 16.78 -2.63
CA TRP A 346 -4.16 16.16 -1.34
C TRP A 346 -3.39 14.85 -1.51
N GLY A 347 -2.36 14.65 -0.71
CA GLY A 347 -1.43 13.54 -0.84
C GLY A 347 -1.64 12.37 0.15
N TYR A 348 -2.77 12.30 0.86
CA TYR A 348 -2.99 11.25 1.89
C TYR A 348 -2.83 9.81 1.38
N HIS A 349 -3.19 9.57 0.13
CA HIS A 349 -3.06 8.27 -0.52
C HIS A 349 -1.62 7.80 -0.71
N LEU A 350 -0.64 8.71 -0.58
CA LEU A 350 0.79 8.39 -0.70
C LEU A 350 1.36 7.74 0.57
N GLU A 351 0.64 7.81 1.70
CA GLU A 351 1.02 7.09 2.93
C GLU A 351 0.68 5.60 2.82
N ALA A 352 1.28 4.94 1.84
CA ALA A 352 1.03 3.54 1.54
C ALA A 352 2.33 2.81 1.14
N GLU A 353 2.31 1.52 1.19
CA GLU A 353 3.36 0.66 0.63
C GLU A 353 2.95 0.09 -0.73
N ILE A 354 1.64 -0.13 -0.91
CA ILE A 354 1.02 -0.49 -2.18
C ILE A 354 -0.11 0.51 -2.49
N ILE A 355 -0.07 1.04 -3.70
CA ILE A 355 -1.17 1.79 -4.29
C ILE A 355 -1.78 0.93 -5.41
N VAL A 356 -3.09 0.75 -5.36
CA VAL A 356 -3.87 0.16 -6.43
C VAL A 356 -4.69 1.25 -7.12
N ILE A 357 -4.59 1.34 -8.42
CA ILE A 357 -5.40 2.23 -9.26
C ILE A 357 -6.39 1.38 -10.02
N ASN A 358 -7.64 1.40 -9.56
CA ASN A 358 -8.72 0.68 -10.23
C ASN A 358 -9.31 1.51 -11.38
N GLU A 359 -9.72 0.82 -12.44
CA GLU A 359 -10.40 1.39 -13.60
C GLU A 359 -9.64 2.57 -14.22
N LEU A 360 -8.33 2.36 -14.45
CA LEU A 360 -7.52 3.37 -15.11
C LEU A 360 -8.11 3.62 -16.51
N LYS A 361 -8.78 4.75 -16.66
CA LYS A 361 -9.52 5.14 -17.87
C LYS A 361 -9.58 6.64 -17.99
N GLU A 362 -9.23 7.15 -19.16
CA GLU A 362 -9.40 8.56 -19.52
C GLU A 362 -9.94 8.70 -20.94
N ALA A 363 -10.86 9.63 -21.12
CA ALA A 363 -11.64 9.76 -22.34
C ALA A 363 -10.81 10.24 -23.53
N ASP A 364 -9.85 11.14 -23.31
CA ASP A 364 -9.06 11.74 -24.39
C ASP A 364 -7.55 11.56 -24.20
N SER A 365 -6.80 11.77 -25.28
CA SER A 365 -5.35 11.59 -25.28
C SER A 365 -4.59 12.59 -24.40
N ALA A 366 -5.11 13.80 -24.22
CA ALA A 366 -4.48 14.82 -23.39
C ALA A 366 -4.62 14.47 -21.90
N ALA A 367 -5.80 14.02 -21.47
CA ALA A 367 -6.05 13.56 -20.12
C ALA A 367 -5.21 12.31 -19.78
N ARG A 368 -5.10 11.34 -20.71
CA ARG A 368 -4.23 10.15 -20.57
C ARG A 368 -2.76 10.52 -20.40
N ARG A 369 -2.26 11.49 -21.18
CA ARG A 369 -0.88 11.99 -21.07
C ARG A 369 -0.66 12.74 -19.75
N MET A 370 -1.62 13.56 -19.33
CA MET A 370 -1.56 14.29 -18.05
C MET A 370 -1.52 13.31 -16.87
N LEU A 371 -2.34 12.27 -16.89
CA LEU A 371 -2.38 11.22 -15.88
C LEU A 371 -1.05 10.47 -15.80
N ALA A 372 -0.51 10.03 -16.94
CA ALA A 372 0.80 9.38 -17.02
C ALA A 372 1.90 10.28 -16.42
N ASN A 373 1.90 11.57 -16.74
CA ASN A 373 2.88 12.52 -16.22
C ASN A 373 2.77 12.72 -14.69
N LYS A 374 1.56 12.77 -14.14
CA LYS A 374 1.33 12.89 -12.69
C LYS A 374 1.82 11.66 -11.92
N LEU A 375 1.73 10.48 -12.51
CA LEU A 375 2.19 9.24 -11.90
C LEU A 375 3.71 9.03 -11.98
N LYS A 376 4.41 9.69 -12.90
CA LYS A 376 5.87 9.56 -13.07
C LYS A 376 6.66 9.67 -11.77
N PRO A 377 6.47 10.71 -10.91
CA PRO A 377 7.23 10.86 -9.67
C PRO A 377 6.85 9.84 -8.59
N VAL A 378 5.64 9.29 -8.64
CA VAL A 378 5.18 8.28 -7.68
C VAL A 378 5.75 6.90 -8.02
N ILE A 379 5.83 6.58 -9.32
CA ILE A 379 6.25 5.26 -9.80
C ILE A 379 7.76 5.05 -9.67
N ALA A 380 8.58 6.04 -9.95
CA ALA A 380 10.03 5.88 -9.99
C ALA A 380 10.78 6.94 -9.16
N ALA A 381 11.91 6.56 -8.62
CA ALA A 381 12.91 7.47 -8.04
C ALA A 381 13.99 7.82 -9.09
N PRO A 382 14.56 9.02 -9.10
CA PRO A 382 14.10 10.20 -8.37
C PRO A 382 12.67 10.64 -8.80
N PRO A 383 11.88 11.26 -7.87
CA PRO A 383 12.31 11.79 -6.57
C PRO A 383 12.32 10.70 -5.47
N GLU A 384 13.33 10.80 -4.59
CA GLU A 384 13.46 9.95 -3.40
C GLU A 384 12.40 10.25 -2.35
N MET A 385 11.89 11.48 -2.36
CA MET A 385 10.92 12.00 -1.42
C MET A 385 9.68 12.50 -2.15
N LEU A 386 8.51 12.19 -1.60
CA LEU A 386 7.22 12.71 -2.06
C LEU A 386 6.65 13.65 -1.01
N SER A 387 6.11 14.77 -1.44
CA SER A 387 5.43 15.72 -0.56
C SER A 387 3.97 15.30 -0.37
N VAL A 388 3.57 15.17 0.90
CA VAL A 388 2.18 14.92 1.30
C VAL A 388 1.56 16.22 1.75
N ASN A 389 0.56 16.66 1.03
CA ASN A 389 -0.21 17.85 1.38
C ASN A 389 -1.43 17.41 2.22
N ARG A 390 -1.55 17.98 3.43
CA ARG A 390 -2.63 17.67 4.38
C ARG A 390 -3.52 18.90 4.58
N LYS A 391 -4.84 18.69 4.62
CA LYS A 391 -5.79 19.79 4.82
C LYS A 391 -5.63 20.41 6.21
N GLY A 392 -5.28 21.69 6.25
CA GLY A 392 -5.16 22.44 7.50
C GLY A 392 -3.88 22.16 8.31
N LEU A 393 -2.94 21.39 7.78
CA LEU A 393 -1.65 21.08 8.40
C LEU A 393 -0.51 21.39 7.45
N ALA A 394 0.70 21.54 7.99
CA ALA A 394 1.89 21.71 7.15
C ALA A 394 2.13 20.47 6.28
N PRO A 395 2.52 20.65 5.00
CA PRO A 395 2.98 19.54 4.18
C PRO A 395 4.21 18.87 4.80
N TYR A 396 4.32 17.56 4.65
CA TYR A 396 5.51 16.84 5.06
C TYR A 396 6.01 15.91 3.94
N ASN A 397 7.25 15.43 4.09
CA ASN A 397 7.86 14.56 3.10
C ASN A 397 7.91 13.11 3.57
N LEU A 398 7.52 12.19 2.68
CA LEU A 398 7.67 10.75 2.88
C LEU A 398 8.72 10.15 1.93
N VAL A 399 9.27 9.01 2.29
CA VAL A 399 10.21 8.29 1.42
C VAL A 399 9.45 7.55 0.34
N ASN A 400 9.82 7.75 -0.92
CA ASN A 400 9.21 7.07 -2.06
C ASN A 400 9.64 5.60 -2.13
N ARG A 401 8.89 4.72 -1.48
CA ARG A 401 9.04 3.25 -1.53
C ARG A 401 7.77 2.56 -2.00
N LEU A 402 6.90 3.32 -2.65
CA LEU A 402 5.60 2.85 -3.14
C LEU A 402 5.76 1.81 -4.25
N ALA A 403 4.94 0.77 -4.20
CA ALA A 403 4.63 -0.09 -5.33
C ALA A 403 3.27 0.32 -5.91
N VAL A 404 3.17 0.39 -7.23
CA VAL A 404 1.94 0.82 -7.92
C VAL A 404 1.44 -0.30 -8.81
N LEU A 405 0.19 -0.69 -8.60
CA LEU A 405 -0.59 -1.58 -9.46
C LEU A 405 -1.69 -0.77 -10.13
N ALA A 406 -1.87 -0.92 -11.41
CA ALA A 406 -2.95 -0.28 -12.15
C ALA A 406 -3.74 -1.33 -12.93
N PHE A 407 -5.07 -1.24 -12.85
CA PHE A 407 -5.95 -2.13 -13.59
C PHE A 407 -6.79 -1.35 -14.59
N SER A 408 -7.01 -1.93 -15.75
CA SER A 408 -7.86 -1.34 -16.77
C SER A 408 -8.62 -2.40 -17.55
N ASN A 409 -9.78 -2.00 -18.07
CA ASN A 409 -10.52 -2.76 -19.05
C ASN A 409 -10.36 -2.17 -20.47
N ASP A 410 -9.70 -1.03 -20.58
CA ASP A 410 -9.49 -0.32 -21.84
C ASP A 410 -8.21 -0.78 -22.56
N ARG A 411 -8.25 -0.76 -23.89
CA ARG A 411 -7.09 -1.04 -24.75
C ARG A 411 -6.04 0.07 -24.75
N VAL A 412 -6.42 1.29 -24.39
CA VAL A 412 -5.52 2.45 -24.37
C VAL A 412 -5.77 3.27 -23.11
N PRO A 413 -5.46 2.73 -21.91
CA PRO A 413 -5.74 3.41 -20.64
C PRO A 413 -4.80 4.60 -20.38
N LEU A 414 -3.59 4.57 -20.93
CA LEU A 414 -2.54 5.58 -20.77
C LEU A 414 -1.92 5.93 -22.13
N SER A 415 -1.37 7.14 -22.22
CA SER A 415 -0.45 7.52 -23.31
C SER A 415 0.98 7.37 -22.82
N LEU A 416 1.74 6.48 -23.47
CA LEU A 416 3.14 6.21 -23.17
C LEU A 416 4.06 6.73 -24.28
N GLU A 417 5.19 7.29 -23.88
CA GLU A 417 6.29 7.69 -24.78
C GLU A 417 7.09 6.45 -25.16
N SER A 418 7.76 6.46 -26.32
CA SER A 418 8.58 5.33 -26.81
C SER A 418 9.68 4.91 -25.85
N GLY A 419 10.27 5.87 -25.15
CA GLY A 419 11.30 5.67 -24.12
C GLY A 419 10.76 5.44 -22.69
N ASP A 420 9.45 5.18 -22.51
CA ASP A 420 8.92 4.96 -21.17
C ASP A 420 9.53 3.74 -20.49
N ARG A 421 10.14 3.96 -19.33
CA ARG A 421 10.81 2.94 -18.51
C ARG A 421 10.04 2.56 -17.24
N ARG A 422 8.89 3.22 -17.02
CA ARG A 422 8.18 3.19 -15.73
C ARG A 422 7.00 2.22 -15.70
N TRP A 423 6.49 1.82 -16.84
CA TRP A 423 5.34 0.93 -16.90
C TRP A 423 5.72 -0.44 -17.43
N PHE A 424 5.49 -1.47 -16.65
CA PHE A 424 5.33 -2.82 -17.14
C PHE A 424 3.86 -3.03 -17.47
N ALA A 425 3.51 -3.26 -18.71
CA ALA A 425 2.13 -3.35 -19.15
C ALA A 425 1.85 -4.71 -19.78
N THR A 426 0.82 -5.41 -19.30
CA THR A 426 0.36 -6.69 -19.84
C THR A 426 -1.12 -6.62 -20.19
N TRP A 427 -1.53 -7.36 -21.23
CA TRP A 427 -2.92 -7.50 -21.65
C TRP A 427 -3.38 -8.95 -21.55
N SER A 428 -4.36 -9.19 -20.69
CA SER A 428 -5.00 -10.51 -20.58
C SER A 428 -6.08 -10.70 -21.64
N THR A 429 -5.98 -11.82 -22.34
CA THR A 429 -7.01 -12.31 -23.29
C THR A 429 -7.91 -13.37 -22.65
N ALA A 430 -7.77 -13.63 -21.35
CA ALA A 430 -8.56 -14.62 -20.65
C ALA A 430 -10.06 -14.34 -20.74
N GLU A 431 -10.84 -15.39 -20.79
CA GLU A 431 -12.28 -15.32 -20.68
C GLU A 431 -12.71 -14.96 -19.25
N ARG A 432 -13.98 -14.55 -19.11
CA ARG A 432 -14.54 -14.23 -17.81
C ARG A 432 -14.42 -15.45 -16.89
N LEU A 433 -13.93 -15.23 -15.66
CA LEU A 433 -13.78 -16.27 -14.66
C LEU A 433 -15.15 -16.87 -14.32
N ALA A 434 -15.28 -18.19 -14.44
CA ALA A 434 -16.53 -18.87 -14.12
C ALA A 434 -16.86 -18.67 -12.62
N PRO A 435 -18.14 -18.41 -12.26
CA PRO A 435 -18.52 -18.17 -10.87
C PRO A 435 -18.06 -19.27 -9.90
N GLN A 436 -18.12 -20.54 -10.32
CA GLN A 436 -17.68 -21.67 -9.50
C GLN A 436 -16.17 -21.63 -9.24
N SER A 437 -15.37 -21.29 -10.24
CA SER A 437 -13.91 -21.15 -10.11
C SER A 437 -13.57 -19.96 -9.22
N ALA A 438 -14.26 -18.84 -9.38
CA ALA A 438 -14.11 -17.69 -8.50
C ALA A 438 -14.39 -18.06 -7.04
N THR A 439 -15.55 -18.68 -6.78
CA THR A 439 -15.93 -19.15 -5.43
C THR A 439 -14.90 -20.11 -4.85
N ALA A 440 -14.39 -21.06 -5.66
CA ALA A 440 -13.40 -22.04 -5.19
C ALA A 440 -12.08 -21.36 -4.78
N ILE A 441 -11.58 -20.40 -5.57
CA ILE A 441 -10.35 -19.68 -5.27
C ILE A 441 -10.52 -18.84 -4.00
N TRP A 442 -11.61 -18.07 -3.89
CA TRP A 442 -11.85 -17.23 -2.72
C TRP A 442 -12.08 -18.04 -1.45
N LYS A 443 -12.80 -19.19 -1.55
CA LYS A 443 -12.93 -20.09 -0.42
C LYS A 443 -11.58 -20.66 0.01
N TRP A 444 -10.73 -21.04 -0.93
CA TRP A 444 -9.39 -21.52 -0.61
C TRP A 444 -8.51 -20.42 0.00
N PHE A 445 -8.62 -19.17 -0.47
CA PHE A 445 -7.92 -18.05 0.17
C PHE A 445 -8.33 -17.88 1.63
N ASN A 446 -9.63 -17.87 1.92
CA ASN A 446 -10.15 -17.53 3.24
C ASN A 446 -10.12 -18.71 4.22
N ASP A 447 -10.49 -19.91 3.76
CA ASP A 447 -10.70 -21.09 4.63
C ASP A 447 -9.57 -22.13 4.49
N GLY A 448 -8.85 -22.10 3.37
CA GLY A 448 -7.81 -23.09 3.03
C GLY A 448 -6.38 -22.61 3.24
N GLY A 449 -6.18 -21.47 3.87
CA GLY A 449 -4.86 -20.91 4.13
C GLY A 449 -4.13 -20.39 2.87
N GLY A 450 -4.86 -20.19 1.77
CA GLY A 450 -4.26 -19.80 0.49
C GLY A 450 -3.46 -18.49 0.55
N TYR A 451 -3.94 -17.51 1.31
CA TYR A 451 -3.22 -16.26 1.53
C TYR A 451 -1.85 -16.47 2.19
N ASP A 452 -1.79 -17.25 3.26
CA ASP A 452 -0.56 -17.52 3.99
C ASP A 452 0.43 -18.33 3.16
N LEU A 453 -0.06 -19.34 2.44
CA LEU A 453 0.76 -20.16 1.56
C LEU A 453 1.40 -19.35 0.44
N ILE A 454 0.64 -18.45 -0.19
CA ILE A 454 1.17 -17.58 -1.25
C ILE A 454 2.11 -16.53 -0.67
N ALA A 455 1.77 -15.92 0.49
CA ALA A 455 2.65 -14.97 1.15
C ALA A 455 4.01 -15.62 1.49
N ASN A 456 4.00 -16.85 2.00
CA ASN A 456 5.20 -17.64 2.26
C ASN A 456 5.97 -17.95 0.98
N TRP A 457 5.29 -18.37 -0.09
CA TRP A 457 5.90 -18.65 -1.38
C TRP A 457 6.57 -17.39 -1.97
N LEU A 458 5.92 -16.23 -1.92
CA LEU A 458 6.49 -14.94 -2.36
C LEU A 458 7.72 -14.56 -1.53
N PHE A 459 7.68 -14.80 -0.22
CA PHE A 459 8.80 -14.51 0.67
C PHE A 459 10.00 -15.42 0.41
N LEU A 460 9.79 -16.69 0.07
CA LEU A 460 10.83 -17.68 -0.17
C LEU A 460 11.34 -17.71 -1.62
N ARG A 461 10.66 -17.02 -2.55
CA ARG A 461 11.04 -16.99 -3.96
C ARG A 461 12.41 -16.33 -4.14
N ASP A 462 13.29 -16.95 -4.92
CA ASP A 462 14.56 -16.35 -5.30
C ASP A 462 14.36 -15.15 -6.23
N VAL A 463 14.74 -13.98 -5.76
CA VAL A 463 14.68 -12.70 -6.49
C VAL A 463 16.06 -12.08 -6.68
N SER A 464 17.13 -12.86 -6.52
CA SER A 464 18.51 -12.39 -6.63
C SER A 464 18.85 -11.79 -8.01
N ALA A 465 18.14 -12.24 -9.06
CA ALA A 465 18.27 -11.73 -10.43
C ALA A 465 17.40 -10.49 -10.70
N PHE A 466 16.44 -10.18 -9.84
CA PHE A 466 15.55 -9.04 -10.04
C PHE A 466 16.24 -7.71 -9.72
N ASN A 467 16.32 -6.83 -10.72
CA ASN A 467 16.90 -5.49 -10.54
C ASN A 467 15.77 -4.45 -10.40
N PRO A 468 15.50 -3.94 -9.18
CA PRO A 468 14.42 -2.95 -8.94
C PRO A 468 14.67 -1.59 -9.61
N ALA A 469 15.90 -1.27 -9.94
CA ALA A 469 16.26 -0.02 -10.63
C ALA A 469 16.20 -0.13 -12.16
N ALA A 470 16.08 -1.33 -12.70
CA ALA A 470 16.01 -1.54 -14.14
C ALA A 470 14.76 -0.89 -14.77
N PRO A 471 14.84 -0.48 -16.04
CA PRO A 471 13.66 -0.13 -16.81
C PRO A 471 12.67 -1.30 -16.85
N ALA A 472 11.36 -0.97 -16.83
CA ALA A 472 10.32 -1.98 -17.04
C ALA A 472 10.53 -2.71 -18.38
N PRO A 473 10.47 -4.05 -18.40
CA PRO A 473 10.54 -4.81 -19.64
C PRO A 473 9.55 -4.32 -20.70
N MET A 474 9.96 -4.44 -21.96
CA MET A 474 9.08 -4.15 -23.09
C MET A 474 8.21 -5.38 -23.36
N THR A 475 6.90 -5.18 -23.43
CA THR A 475 5.90 -6.19 -23.78
C THR A 475 5.19 -5.80 -25.06
N ASP A 476 4.51 -6.74 -25.71
CA ASP A 476 3.72 -6.45 -26.91
C ASP A 476 2.60 -5.44 -26.63
N PHE A 477 1.96 -5.56 -25.47
CA PHE A 477 0.92 -4.62 -25.07
C PHE A 477 1.50 -3.22 -24.83
N LYS A 478 2.65 -3.11 -24.17
CA LYS A 478 3.32 -1.82 -23.97
C LYS A 478 3.69 -1.17 -25.30
N MET A 479 4.22 -1.95 -26.26
CA MET A 479 4.48 -1.46 -27.62
C MET A 479 3.21 -0.92 -28.27
N SER A 480 2.10 -1.64 -28.15
CA SER A 480 0.81 -1.17 -28.70
C SER A 480 0.34 0.14 -28.05
N LEU A 481 0.55 0.32 -26.73
CA LEU A 481 0.23 1.57 -26.03
C LEU A 481 1.07 2.73 -26.55
N VAL A 482 2.35 2.53 -26.76
CA VAL A 482 3.25 3.55 -27.34
C VAL A 482 2.76 3.93 -28.74
N GLN A 483 2.49 2.96 -29.61
CA GLN A 483 1.98 3.22 -30.96
C GLN A 483 0.65 3.96 -30.98
N ASN A 484 -0.29 3.57 -30.11
CA ASN A 484 -1.60 4.24 -29.98
C ASN A 484 -1.51 5.63 -29.30
N SER A 485 -0.37 5.95 -28.69
CA SER A 485 -0.13 7.26 -28.06
C SER A 485 0.39 8.30 -29.05
N LEU A 486 0.85 7.88 -30.20
CA LEU A 486 1.24 8.78 -31.28
C LEU A 486 -0.02 9.43 -31.88
N SER A 487 0.02 10.72 -32.11
CA SER A 487 -1.01 11.36 -32.91
C SER A 487 -0.98 10.81 -34.34
N ALA A 488 -2.09 10.86 -35.06
CA ALA A 488 -2.14 10.41 -36.45
C ALA A 488 -1.05 11.09 -37.33
N VAL A 489 -0.71 12.33 -37.00
CA VAL A 489 0.33 13.10 -37.68
C VAL A 489 1.73 12.60 -37.29
N GLU A 490 1.97 12.32 -36.00
CA GLU A 490 3.27 11.76 -35.52
C GLU A 490 3.51 10.35 -36.09
N SER A 491 2.48 9.50 -36.06
CA SER A 491 2.57 8.15 -36.64
C SER A 491 2.90 8.20 -38.11
N SER A 492 2.23 9.04 -38.87
CA SER A 492 2.47 9.18 -40.29
C SER A 492 3.82 9.82 -40.62
N LEU A 493 4.29 10.76 -39.77
CA LEU A 493 5.60 11.33 -39.92
C LEU A 493 6.70 10.29 -39.68
N LEU A 494 6.53 9.47 -38.65
CA LEU A 494 7.40 8.35 -38.34
C LEU A 494 7.45 7.34 -39.51
N ASP A 495 6.30 7.02 -40.10
CA ASP A 495 6.22 6.19 -41.29
C ASP A 495 6.97 6.81 -42.47
N MET A 496 6.80 8.10 -42.73
CA MET A 496 7.53 8.81 -43.80
C MET A 496 9.05 8.77 -43.56
N ILE A 497 9.50 8.98 -42.33
CA ILE A 497 10.92 8.94 -41.94
C ILE A 497 11.47 7.52 -42.10
N THR A 498 10.75 6.51 -41.61
CA THR A 498 11.16 5.09 -41.63
C THR A 498 11.23 4.56 -43.06
N HIS A 499 10.23 4.84 -43.88
CA HIS A 499 10.16 4.38 -45.27
C HIS A 499 10.88 5.31 -46.29
N ARG A 500 11.60 6.32 -45.80
CA ARG A 500 12.30 7.29 -46.67
C ARG A 500 11.38 7.95 -47.70
N ALA A 501 10.15 8.24 -47.31
CA ALA A 501 9.19 8.88 -48.20
C ALA A 501 9.36 10.40 -48.29
N GLY A 502 9.03 10.98 -49.40
CA GLY A 502 9.02 12.42 -49.63
C GLY A 502 10.37 13.11 -49.34
N GLU A 503 10.39 14.04 -48.41
CA GLU A 503 11.58 14.83 -48.04
C GLU A 503 12.68 14.02 -47.32
N PHE A 504 12.32 12.86 -46.79
CA PHE A 504 13.24 11.97 -46.10
C PHE A 504 13.97 11.01 -47.02
N ALA A 505 13.63 11.02 -48.32
CA ALA A 505 14.15 10.06 -49.34
C ALA A 505 15.67 10.09 -49.46
N SER A 506 16.30 11.23 -49.30
CA SER A 506 17.76 11.36 -49.36
C SER A 506 18.49 10.86 -48.12
N GLY A 507 17.77 10.55 -47.03
CA GLY A 507 18.36 10.26 -45.73
C GLY A 507 19.05 11.48 -45.08
N VAL A 508 18.78 12.69 -45.56
CA VAL A 508 19.28 13.95 -44.99
C VAL A 508 18.22 15.03 -45.10
N ILE A 509 17.99 15.76 -44.01
CA ILE A 509 17.13 16.97 -43.99
C ILE A 509 17.86 18.15 -43.40
N ALA A 510 17.50 19.36 -43.83
CA ALA A 510 18.07 20.58 -43.34
C ALA A 510 17.00 21.64 -43.06
N SER A 511 17.23 22.49 -42.03
CA SER A 511 16.32 23.60 -41.71
C SER A 511 16.11 24.55 -42.91
N PRO A 512 14.96 25.23 -43.05
CA PRO A 512 13.96 25.41 -42.03
C PRO A 512 13.01 24.21 -41.90
N PHE A 513 12.95 23.61 -40.73
CA PHE A 513 12.11 22.46 -40.45
C PHE A 513 10.61 22.81 -40.44
N GLN A 514 10.27 24.07 -40.24
CA GLN A 514 8.88 24.55 -40.27
C GLN A 514 8.21 24.20 -41.63
N ALA A 515 8.93 24.37 -42.74
CA ALA A 515 8.40 24.04 -44.08
C ALA A 515 8.16 22.53 -44.26
N ILE A 516 8.96 21.67 -43.62
CA ILE A 516 8.76 20.21 -43.61
C ILE A 516 7.52 19.87 -42.80
N CYS A 517 7.39 20.48 -41.63
CA CYS A 517 6.23 20.31 -40.74
C CYS A 517 4.93 20.77 -41.41
N GLU A 518 4.95 21.91 -42.08
CA GLU A 518 3.77 22.45 -42.80
C GLU A 518 3.34 21.52 -43.95
N ARG A 519 4.26 20.99 -44.73
CA ARG A 519 3.94 20.05 -45.80
C ARG A 519 3.40 18.71 -45.27
N ALA A 520 4.00 18.19 -44.20
CA ALA A 520 3.48 17.00 -43.54
C ALA A 520 2.06 17.24 -42.99
N ALA A 521 1.81 18.39 -42.33
CA ALA A 521 0.49 18.74 -41.82
C ALA A 521 -0.57 18.87 -42.92
N MET A 522 -0.24 19.47 -44.05
CA MET A 522 -1.15 19.60 -45.20
C MET A 522 -1.57 18.22 -45.78
N SER A 523 -0.68 17.25 -45.76
CA SER A 523 -0.98 15.89 -46.22
C SER A 523 -2.04 15.16 -45.35
N PHE A 524 -2.25 15.64 -44.13
CA PHE A 524 -3.19 15.04 -43.16
C PHE A 524 -4.34 15.96 -42.76
N GLY A 525 -4.56 17.07 -43.46
CA GLY A 525 -5.64 18.01 -43.14
C GLY A 525 -5.49 18.73 -41.80
N SER A 526 -4.32 18.72 -41.20
CA SER A 526 -4.00 19.43 -39.95
C SER A 526 -3.50 20.82 -40.22
N LYS A 527 -3.89 21.80 -39.38
CA LYS A 527 -3.49 23.21 -39.56
C LYS A 527 -2.14 23.56 -38.92
N GLN A 528 -1.64 22.76 -38.01
CA GLN A 528 -0.36 23.00 -37.32
C GLN A 528 0.37 21.71 -36.97
N PHE A 529 1.68 21.70 -37.20
CA PHE A 529 2.58 20.65 -36.78
C PHE A 529 3.81 21.28 -36.12
N PRO A 530 4.05 21.08 -34.82
CA PRO A 530 5.18 21.71 -34.16
C PRO A 530 6.50 21.05 -34.55
N PRO A 531 7.59 21.82 -34.78
CA PRO A 531 8.92 21.28 -35.07
C PRO A 531 9.44 20.29 -34.00
N ALA A 532 8.99 20.42 -32.75
CA ALA A 532 9.36 19.50 -31.68
C ALA A 532 8.92 18.05 -31.97
N ALA A 533 7.76 17.84 -32.57
CA ALA A 533 7.30 16.50 -32.93
C ALA A 533 8.12 15.89 -34.09
N LEU A 534 8.61 16.71 -35.03
CA LEU A 534 9.56 16.26 -36.04
C LEU A 534 10.88 15.80 -35.41
N PHE A 535 11.43 16.56 -34.47
CA PHE A 535 12.67 16.19 -33.79
C PHE A 535 12.51 14.88 -33.02
N HIS A 536 11.43 14.72 -32.29
CA HIS A 536 11.12 13.48 -31.58
C HIS A 536 11.01 12.28 -32.56
N ALA A 537 10.31 12.42 -33.66
CA ALA A 537 10.18 11.36 -34.67
C ALA A 537 11.52 11.01 -35.34
N LEU A 538 12.40 11.98 -35.56
CA LEU A 538 13.74 11.76 -36.07
C LEU A 538 14.61 11.00 -35.07
N GLU A 539 14.58 11.40 -33.78
CA GLU A 539 15.30 10.70 -32.71
C GLU A 539 14.83 9.25 -32.58
N GLU A 540 13.51 9.04 -32.58
CA GLU A 540 12.89 7.72 -32.49
C GLU A 540 13.28 6.83 -33.68
N ALA A 541 13.37 7.40 -34.89
CA ALA A 541 13.87 6.72 -36.08
C ALA A 541 15.41 6.59 -36.11
N GLY A 542 16.11 6.96 -35.06
CA GLY A 542 17.56 6.87 -34.93
C GLY A 542 18.36 7.86 -35.80
N TRP A 543 17.72 8.95 -36.25
CA TRP A 543 18.44 9.95 -37.02
C TRP A 543 19.39 10.75 -36.14
N VAL A 544 20.56 11.11 -36.71
CA VAL A 544 21.64 11.75 -35.97
C VAL A 544 21.64 13.25 -36.26
N ASP A 545 21.63 14.05 -35.18
CA ASP A 545 21.85 15.49 -35.26
C ASP A 545 23.32 15.80 -35.56
N LYS A 546 23.56 16.43 -36.68
CA LYS A 546 24.90 16.88 -37.10
C LYS A 546 25.18 18.34 -36.79
N GLY A 547 24.20 19.04 -36.21
CA GLY A 547 24.32 20.44 -35.86
C GLY A 547 24.33 21.39 -37.06
N MET A 548 24.81 22.61 -36.83
CA MET A 548 24.77 23.70 -37.82
C MET A 548 25.87 23.63 -38.88
N CYS A 549 25.50 23.94 -40.12
CA CYS A 549 26.46 24.18 -41.24
C CYS A 549 26.02 25.41 -42.05
N THR A 550 26.95 26.01 -42.82
CA THR A 550 26.62 27.13 -43.70
C THR A 550 26.22 26.61 -45.07
N SER A 551 25.04 26.96 -45.56
CA SER A 551 24.52 26.63 -46.88
C SER A 551 25.40 27.31 -47.96
N ARG A 552 25.70 26.56 -49.05
CA ARG A 552 26.45 27.13 -50.17
C ARG A 552 25.59 28.06 -51.00
N SER A 553 24.32 27.74 -51.14
CA SER A 553 23.39 28.48 -51.98
C SER A 553 22.90 29.78 -51.36
N SER A 554 22.43 29.68 -50.09
CA SER A 554 21.79 30.82 -49.38
C SER A 554 22.72 31.57 -48.47
N LYS A 555 23.96 31.11 -48.20
CA LYS A 555 24.90 31.65 -47.20
C LYS A 555 24.36 31.70 -45.76
N THR A 556 23.19 31.10 -45.50
CA THR A 556 22.57 31.00 -44.18
C THR A 556 23.07 29.77 -43.41
N LYS A 557 23.01 29.83 -42.07
CA LYS A 557 23.23 28.64 -41.23
C LYS A 557 22.02 27.74 -41.26
N LYS A 558 22.25 26.47 -41.54
CA LYS A 558 21.23 25.41 -41.55
C LYS A 558 21.60 24.33 -40.56
N HIS A 559 20.61 23.83 -39.82
CA HIS A 559 20.73 22.67 -38.96
C HIS A 559 20.43 21.42 -39.73
N ILE A 560 21.27 20.37 -39.61
CA ILE A 560 21.17 19.13 -40.43
C ILE A 560 20.96 17.92 -39.56
N PHE A 561 19.98 17.10 -39.95
CA PHE A 561 19.81 15.72 -39.46
C PHE A 561 20.08 14.73 -40.59
N CYS A 562 20.67 13.60 -40.24
CA CYS A 562 20.87 12.52 -41.18
C CYS A 562 20.47 11.15 -40.64
N ALA A 563 20.04 10.28 -41.52
CA ALA A 563 19.73 8.90 -41.22
C ALA A 563 20.95 8.12 -40.70
N PRO A 564 20.74 7.03 -39.92
CA PRO A 564 21.83 6.25 -39.31
C PRO A 564 22.90 5.80 -40.28
N GLU A 565 22.52 5.38 -41.48
CA GLU A 565 23.45 4.94 -42.55
C GLU A 565 24.35 6.06 -43.04
N ASN A 566 23.92 7.31 -42.96
CA ASN A 566 24.67 8.49 -43.37
C ASN A 566 25.46 9.12 -42.21
N ALA A 567 25.40 8.54 -41.01
CA ALA A 567 26.03 9.09 -39.82
C ALA A 567 27.56 9.22 -39.90
N HIS A 568 28.21 8.41 -40.72
CA HIS A 568 29.67 8.46 -40.97
C HIS A 568 30.10 9.59 -41.88
N MET A 569 29.17 10.24 -42.59
CA MET A 569 29.48 11.27 -43.58
C MET A 569 29.85 12.60 -42.94
N SER A 570 30.72 13.37 -43.64
CA SER A 570 31.09 14.72 -43.19
C SER A 570 29.93 15.70 -43.33
N LYS A 571 29.91 16.73 -42.48
CA LYS A 571 28.89 17.79 -42.53
C LYS A 571 28.80 18.50 -43.88
N SER A 572 29.92 18.62 -44.59
CA SER A 572 29.94 19.20 -45.93
C SER A 572 29.25 18.32 -46.97
N ALA A 573 29.46 16.99 -46.92
CA ALA A 573 28.83 16.05 -47.81
C ALA A 573 27.31 15.99 -47.55
N LEU A 574 26.90 15.93 -46.28
CA LEU A 574 25.48 15.95 -45.89
C LEU A 574 24.78 17.24 -46.30
N ARG A 575 25.45 18.40 -46.17
CA ARG A 575 24.94 19.66 -46.67
C ARG A 575 24.68 19.60 -48.16
N ASP A 576 25.66 19.09 -48.94
CA ASP A 576 25.55 19.05 -50.38
C ASP A 576 24.42 18.12 -50.82
N MET A 577 24.20 17.01 -50.13
CA MET A 577 23.02 16.13 -50.29
C MET A 577 21.70 16.84 -49.98
N ALA A 578 21.63 17.57 -48.90
CA ALA A 578 20.43 18.32 -48.52
C ALA A 578 20.08 19.47 -49.46
N GLU A 579 21.09 20.04 -50.19
CA GLU A 579 20.92 21.10 -51.17
C GLU A 579 20.59 20.60 -52.59
N GLN A 580 20.86 19.30 -52.89
CA GLN A 580 20.41 18.65 -54.13
C GLN A 580 18.92 18.38 -53.98
N LYS A 581 18.06 19.24 -54.57
CA LYS A 581 16.62 19.02 -54.56
C LYS A 581 16.27 17.71 -55.24
N PRO A 582 15.51 16.80 -54.59
CA PRO A 582 14.87 15.74 -55.30
C PRO A 582 13.80 16.34 -56.22
N VAL A 583 13.86 16.00 -57.50
CA VAL A 583 12.77 16.28 -58.45
C VAL A 583 11.56 15.47 -57.96
N ALA A 584 10.57 16.16 -57.42
CA ALA A 584 9.37 15.54 -56.91
C ALA A 584 8.60 14.84 -58.04
N LYS A 585 8.69 13.53 -58.11
CA LYS A 585 7.66 12.72 -58.76
C LYS A 585 6.48 12.60 -57.81
N VAL A 586 5.46 13.39 -58.04
CA VAL A 586 4.15 13.22 -57.38
C VAL A 586 3.59 11.88 -57.87
N VAL A 587 3.71 10.86 -57.06
CA VAL A 587 2.93 9.65 -57.21
C VAL A 587 1.64 9.86 -56.43
N ALA A 588 0.56 10.12 -57.13
CA ALA A 588 -0.76 10.11 -56.57
C ALA A 588 -1.09 8.68 -56.11
N ILE A 589 -1.16 8.44 -54.84
CA ILE A 589 -1.74 7.22 -54.27
C ILE A 589 -3.26 7.39 -54.35
N LYS A 590 -3.91 6.54 -55.17
CA LYS A 590 -5.37 6.40 -55.27
C LYS A 590 -5.91 5.65 -54.09
#